data_73771b12ccb3791771dfd99ad7ed3b0d
#
_entry.id   73771b12ccb3791771dfd99ad7ed3b0d
#
_cell.length_a   1.000
_cell.length_b   1.000
_cell.length_c   1.000
_cell.angle_alpha   90.00
_cell.angle_beta   90.00
_cell.angle_gamma   90.00
#
_symmetry.space_group_name_H-M   'P 1'
#
loop_
_entity.id
_entity.type
_entity.pdbx_description
1 polymer ?
#
loop_
_entity_poly.entity_id
_entity_poly.type
_entity_poly.pdbx_seq_one_letter_code
_entity_poly.pdbx_strand_id
1 'polypeptide(L)'
;MNSLIEVTQTVLFTPARLLGQVEYSTQGNPPSPISIIFGLLIALLIIVAMWKVFTKASEPGWASIIPIYNLYIWCKIVGRPWWWILLMLIPLVNFIICIILCIDLAKSFGKGVGFGLGLAFLGIIFFPILGFGSAQYQGPTAGGLAPAPQIA
;
A
#
# COMPACT_ATOMS: atom_id res chain seq x y z
N MET A 1 11.25 -37.98 -50.29
CA MET A 1 10.69 -38.63 -49.10
C MET A 1 11.24 -38.00 -47.81
N ASN A 2 12.50 -37.55 -47.79
CA ASN A 2 13.09 -36.92 -46.60
C ASN A 2 12.53 -35.50 -46.26
N SER A 3 12.16 -34.73 -47.31
CA SER A 3 11.64 -33.35 -47.09
C SER A 3 10.28 -33.31 -46.41
N LEU A 4 9.43 -34.32 -46.61
CA LEU A 4 8.11 -34.41 -45.94
C LEU A 4 8.24 -34.75 -44.45
N ILE A 5 9.24 -35.56 -44.11
CA ILE A 5 9.51 -35.94 -42.72
C ILE A 5 10.04 -34.74 -41.95
N GLU A 6 10.89 -33.91 -42.54
CA GLU A 6 11.42 -32.70 -41.90
C GLU A 6 10.31 -31.67 -41.66
N VAL A 7 9.42 -31.43 -42.62
CA VAL A 7 8.29 -30.51 -42.47
C VAL A 7 7.32 -30.99 -41.37
N THR A 8 7.05 -32.30 -41.32
CA THR A 8 6.18 -32.88 -40.30
C THR A 8 6.79 -32.76 -38.90
N GLN A 9 8.09 -32.97 -38.77
CA GLN A 9 8.82 -32.78 -37.52
C GLN A 9 8.78 -31.31 -37.06
N THR A 10 8.98 -30.35 -37.96
CA THR A 10 8.98 -28.93 -37.66
C THR A 10 7.59 -28.43 -37.21
N VAL A 11 6.52 -28.87 -37.88
CA VAL A 11 5.16 -28.43 -37.59
C VAL A 11 4.63 -29.03 -36.27
N LEU A 12 4.97 -30.27 -35.94
CA LEU A 12 4.47 -30.94 -34.72
C LEU A 12 5.26 -30.61 -33.46
N PHE A 13 6.58 -30.38 -33.59
CA PHE A 13 7.44 -30.11 -32.41
C PHE A 13 7.64 -28.64 -32.09
N THR A 14 7.36 -27.70 -33.02
CA THR A 14 7.52 -26.27 -32.80
C THR A 14 6.62 -25.75 -31.68
N PRO A 15 5.29 -26.09 -31.60
CA PRO A 15 4.45 -25.61 -30.52
C PRO A 15 4.87 -26.15 -29.15
N ALA A 16 5.28 -27.41 -29.06
CA ALA A 16 5.75 -28.01 -27.81
C ALA A 16 7.06 -27.35 -27.31
N ARG A 17 7.96 -26.98 -28.22
CA ARG A 17 9.20 -26.28 -27.91
C ARG A 17 8.96 -24.85 -27.46
N LEU A 18 8.00 -24.14 -28.08
CA LEU A 18 7.61 -22.79 -27.67
C LEU A 18 6.91 -22.79 -26.31
N LEU A 19 6.05 -23.77 -26.02
CA LEU A 19 5.41 -23.91 -24.70
C LEU A 19 6.44 -24.21 -23.60
N GLY A 20 7.43 -25.06 -23.87
CA GLY A 20 8.53 -25.32 -22.93
C GLY A 20 9.39 -24.06 -22.68
N GLN A 21 9.59 -23.20 -23.67
CA GLN A 21 10.33 -21.95 -23.49
C GLN A 21 9.51 -20.89 -22.72
N VAL A 22 8.19 -20.89 -22.85
CA VAL A 22 7.31 -20.01 -22.07
C VAL A 22 7.28 -20.43 -20.60
N GLU A 23 7.27 -21.73 -20.31
CA GLU A 23 7.37 -22.24 -18.93
C GLU A 23 8.72 -21.88 -18.29
N TYR A 24 9.83 -21.95 -19.04
CA TYR A 24 11.16 -21.58 -18.53
C TYR A 24 11.29 -20.07 -18.25
N SER A 25 10.55 -19.22 -18.97
CA SER A 25 10.57 -17.77 -18.78
C SER A 25 9.77 -17.34 -17.55
N THR A 26 8.89 -18.20 -17.02
CA THR A 26 8.03 -17.89 -15.86
C THR A 26 8.65 -18.39 -14.54
N GLN A 27 9.72 -19.21 -14.61
CA GLN A 27 10.55 -19.52 -13.43
C GLN A 27 11.48 -18.32 -13.14
N GLY A 28 10.90 -17.27 -12.57
CA GLY A 28 11.70 -16.21 -11.94
C GLY A 28 12.65 -16.87 -10.93
N ASN A 29 13.93 -16.54 -11.01
CA ASN A 29 14.89 -16.94 -9.98
C ASN A 29 14.26 -16.73 -8.60
N PRO A 30 14.33 -17.70 -7.70
CA PRO A 30 13.83 -17.49 -6.33
C PRO A 30 14.51 -16.25 -5.75
N PRO A 31 13.77 -15.41 -5.04
CA PRO A 31 14.33 -14.18 -4.50
C PRO A 31 15.55 -14.53 -3.63
N SER A 32 16.64 -13.79 -3.79
CA SER A 32 17.84 -14.03 -3.00
C SER A 32 17.54 -13.84 -1.50
N PRO A 33 18.19 -14.57 -0.60
CA PRO A 33 17.99 -14.38 0.84
C PRO A 33 18.15 -12.93 1.27
N ILE A 34 19.05 -12.19 0.63
CA ILE A 34 19.29 -10.77 0.88
C ILE A 34 18.07 -9.92 0.52
N SER A 35 17.41 -10.19 -0.62
CA SER A 35 16.22 -9.44 -1.01
C SER A 35 15.03 -9.72 -0.09
N ILE A 36 14.91 -10.94 0.42
CA ILE A 36 13.88 -11.30 1.41
C ILE A 36 14.12 -10.54 2.72
N ILE A 37 15.35 -10.55 3.24
CA ILE A 37 15.71 -9.85 4.47
C ILE A 37 15.46 -8.35 4.31
N PHE A 38 15.88 -7.76 3.19
CA PHE A 38 15.66 -6.34 2.92
C PHE A 38 14.17 -5.98 2.84
N GLY A 39 13.35 -6.82 2.18
CA GLY A 39 11.91 -6.66 2.13
C GLY A 39 11.25 -6.75 3.51
N LEU A 40 11.67 -7.68 4.36
CA LEU A 40 11.18 -7.80 5.73
C LEU A 40 11.54 -6.60 6.60
N LEU A 41 12.74 -6.04 6.45
CA LEU A 41 13.16 -4.83 7.16
C LEU A 41 12.31 -3.62 6.77
N ILE A 42 12.03 -3.45 5.48
CA ILE A 42 11.14 -2.37 5.00
C ILE A 42 9.71 -2.57 5.52
N ALA A 43 9.18 -3.79 5.46
CA ALA A 43 7.84 -4.09 5.97
C ALA A 43 7.75 -3.79 7.47
N LEU A 44 8.73 -4.19 8.25
CA LEU A 44 8.80 -3.90 9.68
C LEU A 44 8.86 -2.39 9.94
N LEU A 45 9.67 -1.65 9.18
CA LEU A 45 9.76 -0.19 9.30
C LEU A 45 8.41 0.49 9.06
N ILE A 46 7.66 0.05 8.03
CA ILE A 46 6.34 0.59 7.72
C ILE A 46 5.33 0.27 8.83
N ILE A 47 5.32 -0.97 9.35
CA ILE A 47 4.43 -1.38 10.44
C ILE A 47 4.69 -0.52 11.69
N VAL A 48 5.96 -0.33 12.06
CA VAL A 48 6.34 0.49 13.22
C VAL A 48 5.99 1.96 12.98
N ALA A 49 6.17 2.48 11.77
CA ALA A 49 5.79 3.84 11.42
C ALA A 49 4.27 4.04 11.53
N MET A 50 3.47 3.11 11.00
CA MET A 50 2.00 3.14 11.13
C MET A 50 1.55 2.99 12.58
N TRP A 51 2.20 2.13 13.35
CA TRP A 51 1.95 2.03 14.79
C TRP A 51 2.10 3.38 15.48
N LYS A 52 3.19 4.10 15.19
CA LYS A 52 3.44 5.45 15.72
C LYS A 52 2.38 6.46 15.26
N VAL A 53 1.97 6.42 13.99
CA VAL A 53 0.89 7.29 13.46
C VAL A 53 -0.41 7.05 14.22
N PHE A 54 -0.80 5.78 14.45
CA PHE A 54 -2.03 5.44 15.16
C PHE A 54 -1.97 5.85 16.64
N THR A 55 -0.86 5.59 17.32
CA THR A 55 -0.69 6.01 18.70
C THR A 55 -0.69 7.53 18.87
N LYS A 56 -0.16 8.28 17.91
CA LYS A 56 -0.28 9.75 17.88
C LYS A 56 -1.73 10.23 17.75
N ALA A 57 -2.57 9.46 17.05
CA ALA A 57 -3.99 9.74 16.89
C ALA A 57 -4.85 9.18 18.05
N SER A 58 -4.22 8.72 19.15
CA SER A 58 -4.88 8.07 20.29
C SER A 58 -5.62 6.78 19.91
N GLU A 59 -5.19 6.13 18.85
CA GLU A 59 -5.74 4.86 18.38
C GLU A 59 -4.76 3.69 18.67
N PRO A 60 -5.25 2.45 18.78
CA PRO A 60 -4.41 1.33 19.13
C PRO A 60 -3.40 1.01 18.01
N GLY A 61 -2.09 1.06 18.32
CA GLY A 61 -1.02 0.84 17.37
C GLY A 61 -1.05 -0.57 16.74
N TRP A 62 -1.49 -1.59 17.47
CA TRP A 62 -1.62 -2.97 16.97
C TRP A 62 -2.59 -3.08 15.77
N ALA A 63 -3.48 -2.11 15.59
CA ALA A 63 -4.36 -2.02 14.44
C ALA A 63 -3.59 -1.95 13.11
N SER A 64 -2.34 -1.52 13.11
CA SER A 64 -1.48 -1.50 11.91
C SER A 64 -1.18 -2.90 11.36
N ILE A 65 -1.32 -3.95 12.18
CA ILE A 65 -1.00 -5.33 11.82
C ILE A 65 -2.20 -6.03 11.17
N ILE A 66 -3.44 -5.65 11.54
CA ILE A 66 -4.67 -6.29 11.03
C ILE A 66 -5.21 -5.48 9.85
N PRO A 67 -5.14 -6.00 8.60
CA PRO A 67 -5.40 -5.20 7.39
C PRO A 67 -6.77 -4.53 7.35
N ILE A 68 -7.84 -5.26 7.68
CA ILE A 68 -9.22 -4.73 7.64
C ILE A 68 -9.44 -3.73 8.76
N TYR A 69 -8.96 -4.03 9.95
CA TYR A 69 -9.07 -3.13 11.10
C TYR A 69 -8.21 -1.89 10.93
N ASN A 70 -7.07 -2.01 10.26
CA ASN A 70 -6.22 -0.90 9.85
C ASN A 70 -7.01 0.13 9.01
N LEU A 71 -7.75 -0.33 7.99
CA LEU A 71 -8.58 0.54 7.15
C LEU A 71 -9.69 1.23 7.95
N TYR A 72 -10.30 0.52 8.89
CA TYR A 72 -11.30 1.10 9.78
C TYR A 72 -10.71 2.22 10.64
N ILE A 73 -9.56 1.99 11.25
CA ILE A 73 -8.87 2.99 12.07
C ILE A 73 -8.44 4.20 11.23
N TRP A 74 -8.00 3.98 9.98
CA TRP A 74 -7.71 5.08 9.06
C TRP A 74 -8.93 5.96 8.83
N CYS A 75 -10.08 5.37 8.48
CA CYS A 75 -11.33 6.11 8.32
C CYS A 75 -11.68 6.90 9.59
N LYS A 76 -11.49 6.29 10.76
CA LYS A 76 -11.76 6.92 12.06
C LYS A 76 -10.83 8.11 12.31
N ILE A 77 -9.53 7.97 12.10
CA ILE A 77 -8.52 9.03 12.30
C ILE A 77 -8.81 10.25 11.41
N VAL A 78 -9.17 10.02 10.15
CA VAL A 78 -9.46 11.12 9.22
C VAL A 78 -10.89 11.65 9.33
N GLY A 79 -11.80 10.96 10.04
CA GLY A 79 -13.20 11.34 10.21
C GLY A 79 -14.09 10.91 9.03
N ARG A 80 -13.72 9.88 8.30
CA ARG A 80 -14.54 9.31 7.24
C ARG A 80 -15.44 8.19 7.78
N PRO A 81 -16.66 8.02 7.23
CA PRO A 81 -17.56 6.97 7.68
C PRO A 81 -17.04 5.58 7.28
N TRP A 82 -17.38 4.57 8.08
CA TRP A 82 -16.91 3.18 7.91
C TRP A 82 -17.29 2.55 6.55
N TRP A 83 -18.38 2.99 5.92
CA TRP A 83 -18.82 2.46 4.61
C TRP A 83 -17.83 2.80 3.47
N TRP A 84 -16.87 3.72 3.70
CA TRP A 84 -15.77 3.95 2.76
C TRP A 84 -14.93 2.70 2.51
N ILE A 85 -14.87 1.79 3.49
CA ILE A 85 -14.19 0.49 3.35
C ILE A 85 -14.84 -0.34 2.24
N LEU A 86 -16.18 -0.26 2.08
CA LEU A 86 -16.89 -0.96 1.01
C LEU A 86 -16.53 -0.39 -0.38
N LEU A 87 -16.31 0.90 -0.48
CA LEU A 87 -15.86 1.53 -1.74
C LEU A 87 -14.43 1.10 -2.11
N MET A 88 -13.60 0.76 -1.13
CA MET A 88 -12.25 0.25 -1.37
C MET A 88 -12.24 -1.15 -2.01
N LEU A 89 -13.36 -1.89 -2.00
CA LEU A 89 -13.47 -3.15 -2.70
C LEU A 89 -13.55 -2.98 -4.23
N ILE A 90 -13.87 -1.78 -4.71
CA ILE A 90 -13.94 -1.47 -6.14
C ILE A 90 -12.55 -0.99 -6.60
N PRO A 91 -11.83 -1.73 -7.48
CA PRO A 91 -10.42 -1.45 -7.76
C PRO A 91 -10.11 -0.03 -8.24
N LEU A 92 -10.93 0.52 -9.15
CA LEU A 92 -10.76 1.88 -9.67
C LEU A 92 -11.06 2.95 -8.62
N VAL A 93 -12.11 2.73 -7.82
CA VAL A 93 -12.52 3.64 -6.74
C VAL A 93 -11.51 3.58 -5.59
N ASN A 94 -10.97 2.40 -5.28
CA ASN A 94 -9.95 2.19 -4.27
C ASN A 94 -8.74 3.12 -4.46
N PHE A 95 -8.23 3.23 -5.69
CA PHE A 95 -7.08 4.09 -5.98
C PHE A 95 -7.35 5.56 -5.62
N ILE A 96 -8.53 6.07 -6.00
CA ILE A 96 -8.94 7.45 -5.71
C ILE A 96 -9.14 7.65 -4.21
N ILE A 97 -9.81 6.72 -3.55
CA ILE A 97 -10.07 6.78 -2.11
C ILE A 97 -8.77 6.73 -1.31
N CYS A 98 -7.81 5.88 -1.72
CA CYS A 98 -6.51 5.79 -1.07
C CYS A 98 -5.77 7.15 -1.11
N ILE A 99 -5.79 7.84 -2.25
CA ILE A 99 -5.20 9.18 -2.37
C ILE A 99 -5.91 10.18 -1.46
N ILE A 100 -7.24 10.17 -1.44
CA ILE A 100 -8.04 11.07 -0.60
C ILE A 100 -7.74 10.83 0.89
N LEU A 101 -7.71 9.56 1.33
CA LEU A 101 -7.39 9.20 2.72
C LEU A 101 -5.98 9.62 3.11
N CYS A 102 -4.99 9.50 2.21
CA CYS A 102 -3.63 9.96 2.45
C CYS A 102 -3.56 11.50 2.61
N ILE A 103 -4.33 12.23 1.79
CA ILE A 103 -4.42 13.69 1.89
C ILE A 103 -5.13 14.09 3.20
N ASP A 104 -6.23 13.45 3.54
CA ASP A 104 -6.96 13.72 4.79
C ASP A 104 -6.11 13.36 6.01
N LEU A 105 -5.35 12.24 5.95
CA LEU A 105 -4.41 11.88 7.01
C LEU A 105 -3.32 12.95 7.16
N ALA A 106 -2.72 13.42 6.08
CA ALA A 106 -1.72 14.48 6.14
C ALA A 106 -2.28 15.75 6.80
N LYS A 107 -3.48 16.15 6.41
CA LYS A 107 -4.18 17.32 7.00
C LYS A 107 -4.48 17.10 8.49
N SER A 108 -4.89 15.89 8.90
CA SER A 108 -5.15 15.55 10.30
C SER A 108 -3.88 15.66 11.17
N PHE A 109 -2.70 15.64 10.56
CA PHE A 109 -1.42 15.89 11.23
C PHE A 109 -0.84 17.29 10.93
N GLY A 110 -1.66 18.23 10.47
CA GLY A 110 -1.24 19.59 10.16
C GLY A 110 -0.29 19.72 8.98
N LYS A 111 -0.29 18.73 8.07
CA LYS A 111 0.53 18.74 6.86
C LYS A 111 -0.32 19.14 5.64
N GLY A 112 0.35 19.66 4.59
CA GLY A 112 -0.31 20.08 3.38
C GLY A 112 -0.71 18.91 2.45
N VAL A 113 -1.51 19.24 1.41
CA VAL A 113 -1.93 18.29 0.37
C VAL A 113 -0.75 17.62 -0.33
N GLY A 114 0.35 18.37 -0.57
CA GLY A 114 1.57 17.82 -1.17
C GLY A 114 2.20 16.69 -0.34
N PHE A 115 2.16 16.81 0.99
CA PHE A 115 2.59 15.73 1.88
C PHE A 115 1.66 14.51 1.78
N GLY A 116 0.35 14.74 1.66
CA GLY A 116 -0.64 13.68 1.44
C GLY A 116 -0.43 12.92 0.13
N LEU A 117 -0.11 13.62 -0.96
CA LEU A 117 0.29 12.99 -2.21
C LEU A 117 1.59 12.21 -2.06
N GLY A 118 2.56 12.74 -1.31
CA GLY A 118 3.77 12.01 -0.94
C GLY A 118 3.48 10.71 -0.18
N LEU A 119 2.52 10.72 0.75
CA LEU A 119 2.06 9.52 1.45
C LEU A 119 1.45 8.48 0.48
N ALA A 120 0.68 8.94 -0.53
CA ALA A 120 0.03 8.06 -1.49
C ALA A 120 1.02 7.39 -2.46
N PHE A 121 2.02 8.12 -2.96
CA PHE A 121 2.96 7.63 -3.97
C PHE A 121 4.31 7.18 -3.40
N LEU A 122 4.76 7.77 -2.31
CA LEU A 122 6.05 7.55 -1.66
C LEU A 122 5.87 7.13 -0.18
N GLY A 123 4.86 6.30 0.10
CA GLY A 123 4.50 5.87 1.45
C GLY A 123 5.67 5.34 2.27
N ILE A 124 6.59 4.58 1.64
CA ILE A 124 7.78 4.04 2.30
C ILE A 124 8.62 5.12 2.99
N ILE A 125 8.65 6.33 2.43
CA ILE A 125 9.42 7.46 2.97
C ILE A 125 8.55 8.32 3.89
N PHE A 126 7.33 8.65 3.46
CA PHE A 126 6.49 9.62 4.14
C PHE A 126 5.80 9.07 5.40
N PHE A 127 5.50 7.75 5.47
CA PHE A 127 4.98 7.14 6.70
C PHE A 127 6.00 7.16 7.85
N PRO A 128 7.27 6.80 7.66
CA PRO A 128 8.30 6.99 8.68
C PRO A 128 8.45 8.46 9.09
N ILE A 129 8.43 9.40 8.15
CA ILE A 129 8.51 10.83 8.46
C ILE A 129 7.32 11.26 9.32
N LEU A 130 6.11 10.82 9.01
CA LEU A 130 4.91 11.13 9.80
C LEU A 130 4.93 10.46 11.17
N GLY A 131 5.32 9.18 11.24
CA GLY A 131 5.36 8.38 12.47
C GLY A 131 6.42 8.85 13.45
N PHE A 132 7.64 9.04 12.99
CA PHE A 132 8.79 9.42 13.82
C PHE A 132 9.06 10.92 13.89
N GLY A 133 8.47 11.71 12.98
CA GLY A 133 8.62 13.16 12.96
C GLY A 133 7.85 13.86 14.10
N SER A 134 8.00 15.17 14.18
CA SER A 134 7.36 16.04 15.20
C SER A 134 5.89 16.35 14.92
N ALA A 135 5.30 15.85 13.80
CA ALA A 135 3.91 16.07 13.46
C ALA A 135 2.98 15.51 14.56
N GLN A 136 2.07 16.35 15.04
CA GLN A 136 1.07 16.01 16.07
C GLN A 136 -0.29 15.83 15.40
N TYR A 137 -1.10 14.92 15.91
CA TYR A 137 -2.47 14.75 15.45
C TYR A 137 -3.32 15.93 15.92
N GLN A 138 -4.00 16.57 14.97
CA GLN A 138 -4.82 17.77 15.22
C GLN A 138 -6.33 17.47 15.23
N GLY A 139 -6.72 16.25 14.91
CA GLY A 139 -8.11 15.83 14.82
C GLY A 139 -8.54 15.44 13.42
N PRO A 140 -9.75 14.87 13.26
CA PRO A 140 -10.28 14.45 11.98
C PRO A 140 -10.57 15.66 11.09
N THR A 141 -10.06 15.68 9.86
CA THR A 141 -10.24 16.80 8.91
C THR A 141 -11.22 16.50 7.78
N ALA A 142 -11.63 15.24 7.62
CA ALA A 142 -12.61 14.84 6.64
C ALA A 142 -14.01 15.16 7.14
N GLY A 143 -14.72 16.06 6.47
CA GLY A 143 -16.09 16.47 6.84
C GLY A 143 -16.22 17.92 7.28
N GLY A 144 -15.15 18.71 7.13
CA GLY A 144 -15.18 20.15 7.39
C GLY A 144 -15.30 20.55 8.86
N LEU A 145 -15.17 19.60 9.78
CA LEU A 145 -15.01 19.91 11.18
C LEU A 145 -13.58 20.45 11.38
N ALA A 146 -13.50 21.74 11.68
CA ALA A 146 -12.24 22.33 12.13
C ALA A 146 -11.71 21.49 13.31
N PRO A 147 -10.38 21.25 13.40
CA PRO A 147 -9.82 20.57 14.56
C PRO A 147 -10.27 21.29 15.83
N ALA A 148 -10.73 20.51 16.80
CA ALA A 148 -11.10 21.05 18.09
C ALA A 148 -9.92 21.87 18.65
N PRO A 149 -10.13 23.09 19.18
CA PRO A 149 -9.05 23.87 19.75
C PRO A 149 -8.39 23.02 20.84
N GLN A 150 -7.09 22.78 20.67
CA GLN A 150 -6.28 22.14 21.70
C GLN A 150 -6.29 23.09 22.90
N ILE A 151 -7.13 22.78 23.89
CA ILE A 151 -7.06 23.47 25.17
C ILE A 151 -5.75 23.00 25.82
N ALA A 152 -4.80 23.89 25.81
CA ALA A 152 -3.51 23.67 26.44
C ALA A 152 -3.68 23.51 27.96
#